data_397b108215714df24d8a2367b7ea24d1
#
_entry.id   397b108215714df24d8a2367b7ea24d1
#
_cell.length_a   1.000
_cell.length_b   1.000
_cell.length_c   1.000
_cell.angle_alpha   90.00
_cell.angle_beta   90.00
_cell.angle_gamma   90.00
#
_symmetry.space_group_name_H-M   'P 1'
#
loop_
_entity.id
_entity.type
_entity.pdbx_description
1 polymer ?
#
loop_
_entity_poly.entity_id
_entity_poly.type
_entity_poly.pdbx_seq_one_letter_code
_entity_poly.pdbx_strand_id
1 'polypeptide(L)'
;MILATLDTWRRRLYLPRLNQFVAAWMSVMTTKTTTYLKAASVEKQWIVIDAQGAVVGRLASFIAMRLRGKHRADYTPNVDCGDHVVVVNADKVKFTGRKLEQKTYYWHTGHPGGVKARTAGKILDGKFPERILEKAVERMLPKESPLARRQLTHLKLYNGADHPHEAQNPRTVEFSALNAKNARS
;
A
#
# COMPACT_ATOMS: atom_id res chain seq x y z
N MET A 1 -20.55 -49.09 -56.70
CA MET A 1 -21.64 -48.49 -55.94
C MET A 1 -21.49 -48.74 -54.43
N ILE A 2 -20.26 -48.78 -53.88
CA ILE A 2 -19.98 -49.14 -52.46
C ILE A 2 -19.11 -48.06 -51.78
N LEU A 3 -18.58 -47.07 -52.52
CA LEU A 3 -17.69 -46.03 -51.97
C LEU A 3 -18.42 -44.78 -51.44
N ALA A 4 -19.72 -44.64 -51.69
CA ALA A 4 -20.50 -43.46 -51.28
C ALA A 4 -21.04 -43.56 -49.82
N THR A 5 -21.02 -44.75 -49.21
CA THR A 5 -21.60 -44.96 -47.86
C THR A 5 -20.62 -44.77 -46.71
N LEU A 6 -19.31 -44.75 -46.97
CA LEU A 6 -18.29 -44.53 -45.92
C LEU A 6 -18.09 -43.06 -45.55
N ASP A 7 -18.41 -42.16 -46.45
CA ASP A 7 -18.21 -40.71 -46.22
C ASP A 7 -19.32 -40.09 -45.35
N THR A 8 -20.53 -40.75 -45.37
CA THR A 8 -21.65 -40.29 -44.51
C THR A 8 -21.49 -40.72 -43.04
N TRP A 9 -20.76 -41.81 -42.80
CA TRP A 9 -20.44 -42.24 -41.44
C TRP A 9 -19.35 -41.41 -40.79
N ARG A 10 -18.36 -40.95 -41.55
CA ARG A 10 -17.30 -40.05 -41.06
C ARG A 10 -17.83 -38.67 -40.63
N ARG A 11 -18.87 -38.17 -41.32
CA ARG A 11 -19.49 -36.86 -40.96
C ARG A 11 -20.41 -36.91 -39.73
N ARG A 12 -20.90 -38.08 -39.36
CA ARG A 12 -21.83 -38.26 -38.23
C ARG A 12 -21.11 -38.45 -36.89
N LEU A 13 -19.81 -38.75 -36.90
CA LEU A 13 -18.99 -38.93 -35.70
C LEU A 13 -18.17 -37.67 -35.34
N TYR A 14 -18.24 -36.59 -36.15
CA TYR A 14 -17.70 -35.31 -35.74
C TYR A 14 -18.69 -34.64 -34.78
N LEU A 15 -18.60 -35.08 -33.51
CA LEU A 15 -19.39 -34.58 -32.41
C LEU A 15 -19.11 -33.07 -32.25
N PRO A 16 -20.12 -32.19 -32.42
CA PRO A 16 -19.96 -30.75 -32.10
C PRO A 16 -19.56 -30.50 -30.65
N ARG A 17 -19.79 -31.50 -29.76
CA ARG A 17 -19.35 -31.48 -28.38
C ARG A 17 -17.83 -31.50 -28.19
N LEU A 18 -17.06 -32.17 -29.06
CA LEU A 18 -15.57 -32.16 -28.95
C LEU A 18 -14.99 -30.79 -29.21
N ASN A 19 -15.55 -30.02 -30.14
CA ASN A 19 -15.10 -28.66 -30.36
C ASN A 19 -15.41 -27.72 -29.18
N GLN A 20 -16.52 -27.93 -28.45
CA GLN A 20 -16.83 -27.17 -27.25
C GLN A 20 -15.90 -27.52 -26.09
N PHE A 21 -15.55 -28.80 -25.92
CA PHE A 21 -14.55 -29.19 -24.90
C PHE A 21 -13.14 -28.70 -25.25
N VAL A 22 -12.73 -28.77 -26.50
CA VAL A 22 -11.43 -28.25 -26.94
C VAL A 22 -11.39 -26.73 -26.84
N ALA A 23 -12.45 -26.02 -27.20
CA ALA A 23 -12.57 -24.59 -27.01
C ALA A 23 -12.59 -24.20 -25.53
N ALA A 24 -13.29 -24.96 -24.69
CA ALA A 24 -13.26 -24.74 -23.24
C ALA A 24 -11.88 -25.06 -22.64
N TRP A 25 -11.19 -26.08 -23.10
CA TRP A 25 -9.82 -26.40 -22.69
C TRP A 25 -8.81 -25.34 -23.19
N MET A 26 -8.96 -24.86 -24.42
CA MET A 26 -8.12 -23.76 -24.93
C MET A 26 -8.37 -22.45 -24.17
N SER A 27 -9.57 -22.17 -23.71
CA SER A 27 -9.86 -20.99 -22.88
C SER A 27 -9.28 -21.12 -21.45
N VAL A 28 -9.14 -22.33 -20.92
CA VAL A 28 -8.50 -22.61 -19.63
C VAL A 28 -6.96 -22.56 -19.73
N MET A 29 -6.42 -22.85 -20.90
CA MET A 29 -4.98 -22.76 -21.19
C MET A 29 -4.51 -21.38 -21.66
N THR A 30 -5.36 -20.34 -21.61
CA THR A 30 -4.85 -18.97 -21.68
C THR A 30 -3.96 -18.76 -20.48
N THR A 31 -2.65 -18.90 -20.68
CA THR A 31 -1.66 -18.57 -19.66
C THR A 31 -1.99 -17.16 -19.16
N LYS A 32 -2.48 -17.09 -17.91
CA LYS A 32 -2.72 -15.81 -17.25
C LYS A 32 -1.37 -15.14 -17.12
N THR A 33 -1.01 -14.35 -18.13
CA THR A 33 0.19 -13.53 -18.06
C THR A 33 0.05 -12.60 -16.87
N THR A 34 1.12 -12.46 -16.11
CA THR A 34 1.17 -11.51 -14.99
C THR A 34 0.81 -10.13 -15.51
N THR A 35 -0.21 -9.51 -14.94
CA THR A 35 -0.65 -8.17 -15.34
C THR A 35 0.44 -7.16 -15.04
N TYR A 36 0.89 -6.44 -16.05
CA TYR A 36 1.83 -5.34 -15.91
C TYR A 36 1.10 -4.01 -16.05
N LEU A 37 1.14 -3.18 -15.01
CA LEU A 37 0.52 -1.85 -15.04
C LEU A 37 1.41 -0.83 -15.75
N LYS A 38 0.78 -0.05 -16.63
CA LYS A 38 1.37 1.19 -17.15
C LYS A 38 1.08 2.33 -16.19
N ALA A 39 2.00 3.28 -16.05
CA ALA A 39 1.83 4.43 -15.15
C ALA A 39 0.54 5.24 -15.43
N ALA A 40 0.14 5.33 -16.70
CA ALA A 40 -1.09 6.04 -17.11
C ALA A 40 -2.39 5.31 -16.76
N SER A 41 -2.35 3.99 -16.49
CA SER A 41 -3.54 3.19 -16.18
C SER A 41 -3.78 3.01 -14.67
N VAL A 42 -2.93 3.62 -13.85
CA VAL A 42 -3.06 3.50 -12.38
C VAL A 42 -4.05 4.52 -11.85
N GLU A 43 -5.18 4.05 -11.34
CA GLU A 43 -6.12 4.87 -10.58
C GLU A 43 -5.74 4.85 -9.11
N LYS A 44 -5.38 6.02 -8.55
CA LYS A 44 -5.03 6.18 -7.14
C LYS A 44 -6.26 6.55 -6.33
N GLN A 45 -6.44 5.87 -5.21
CA GLN A 45 -7.51 6.16 -4.26
C GLN A 45 -6.99 7.05 -3.13
N TRP A 46 -7.92 7.82 -2.53
CA TRP A 46 -7.65 8.57 -1.31
C TRP A 46 -8.20 7.83 -0.11
N ILE A 47 -7.39 7.69 0.93
CA ILE A 47 -7.78 7.05 2.18
C ILE A 47 -7.45 7.96 3.36
N VAL A 48 -8.38 8.03 4.33
CA VAL A 48 -8.17 8.69 5.62
C VAL A 48 -8.05 7.62 6.71
N ILE A 49 -7.09 7.83 7.59
CA ILE A 49 -6.81 6.95 8.73
C ILE A 49 -6.74 7.81 10.00
N ASP A 50 -7.48 7.43 11.03
CA ASP A 50 -7.33 8.02 12.34
C ASP A 50 -6.17 7.33 13.09
N ALA A 51 -5.21 8.14 13.54
CA ALA A 51 -4.04 7.69 14.26
C ALA A 51 -4.22 7.70 15.79
N GLN A 52 -5.39 8.10 16.30
CA GLN A 52 -5.64 8.20 17.73
C GLN A 52 -5.41 6.84 18.42
N GLY A 53 -4.49 6.82 19.40
CA GLY A 53 -4.14 5.60 20.12
C GLY A 53 -3.43 4.51 19.33
N ALA A 54 -3.17 4.75 18.03
CA ALA A 54 -2.53 3.77 17.17
C ALA A 54 -1.04 3.57 17.53
N VAL A 55 -0.58 2.32 17.44
CA VAL A 55 0.83 1.98 17.66
C VAL A 55 1.66 2.42 16.44
N VAL A 56 2.59 3.36 16.61
CA VAL A 56 3.41 3.97 15.53
C VAL A 56 3.96 2.95 14.54
N GLY A 57 4.60 1.87 15.01
CA GLY A 57 5.24 0.91 14.13
C GLY A 57 4.26 0.12 13.25
N ARG A 58 3.10 -0.26 13.81
CA ARG A 58 2.05 -0.98 13.10
C ARG A 58 1.35 -0.07 12.10
N LEU A 59 1.02 1.16 12.51
CA LEU A 59 0.43 2.16 11.64
C LEU A 59 1.37 2.49 10.46
N ALA A 60 2.65 2.71 10.74
CA ALA A 60 3.65 3.00 9.70
C ALA A 60 3.80 1.86 8.68
N SER A 61 3.76 0.58 9.13
CA SER A 61 3.83 -0.56 8.21
C SER A 61 2.59 -0.67 7.32
N PHE A 62 1.41 -0.39 7.85
CA PHE A 62 0.17 -0.36 7.08
C PHE A 62 0.19 0.77 6.04
N ILE A 63 0.58 1.98 6.45
CA ILE A 63 0.73 3.14 5.55
C ILE A 63 1.74 2.85 4.44
N ALA A 64 2.92 2.31 4.78
CA ALA A 64 3.95 1.98 3.79
C ALA A 64 3.48 0.94 2.76
N MET A 65 2.69 -0.04 3.20
CA MET A 65 2.08 -1.04 2.31
C MET A 65 1.08 -0.38 1.33
N ARG A 66 0.27 0.58 1.81
CA ARG A 66 -0.69 1.34 0.99
C ARG A 66 0.00 2.28 0.01
N LEU A 67 0.97 3.07 0.48
CA LEU A 67 1.76 3.98 -0.35
C LEU A 67 2.53 3.26 -1.47
N ARG A 68 3.01 2.05 -1.20
CA ARG A 68 3.69 1.24 -2.21
C ARG A 68 2.73 0.52 -3.16
N GLY A 69 1.46 0.37 -2.78
CA GLY A 69 0.45 -0.34 -3.57
C GLY A 69 0.48 -1.86 -3.44
N LYS A 70 1.18 -2.41 -2.43
CA LYS A 70 1.28 -3.87 -2.22
C LYS A 70 -0.03 -4.56 -1.83
N HIS A 71 -1.07 -3.80 -1.54
CA HIS A 71 -2.42 -4.31 -1.29
C HIS A 71 -3.18 -4.65 -2.57
N ARG A 72 -2.71 -4.17 -3.73
CA ARG A 72 -3.33 -4.39 -5.03
C ARG A 72 -2.87 -5.72 -5.64
N ALA A 73 -3.78 -6.41 -6.34
CA ALA A 73 -3.45 -7.64 -7.04
C ALA A 73 -2.55 -7.41 -8.26
N ASP A 74 -2.65 -6.22 -8.86
CA ASP A 74 -1.92 -5.77 -10.04
C ASP A 74 -0.63 -5.00 -9.72
N TYR A 75 -0.12 -5.16 -8.50
CA TYR A 75 1.09 -4.48 -8.04
C TYR A 75 2.29 -4.70 -8.96
N THR A 76 2.88 -3.60 -9.42
CA THR A 76 4.08 -3.60 -10.26
C THR A 76 5.19 -2.80 -9.56
N PRO A 77 6.38 -3.39 -9.26
CA PRO A 77 7.40 -2.77 -8.39
C PRO A 77 8.00 -1.46 -8.88
N ASN A 78 8.07 -1.27 -10.20
CA ASN A 78 8.68 -0.10 -10.85
C ASN A 78 7.67 1.03 -11.15
N VAL A 79 6.38 0.78 -10.94
CA VAL A 79 5.30 1.76 -11.15
C VAL A 79 4.78 2.24 -9.79
N ASP A 80 4.37 3.50 -9.73
CA ASP A 80 3.75 4.08 -8.55
C ASP A 80 2.26 3.70 -8.49
N CYS A 81 1.98 2.51 -7.96
CA CYS A 81 0.64 1.92 -7.83
C CYS A 81 -0.04 2.26 -6.49
N GLY A 82 0.60 3.06 -5.65
CA GLY A 82 0.12 3.38 -4.30
C GLY A 82 -1.01 4.39 -4.27
N ASP A 83 -1.73 4.40 -3.15
CA ASP A 83 -2.82 5.31 -2.86
C ASP A 83 -2.30 6.59 -2.17
N HIS A 84 -3.14 7.65 -2.17
CA HIS A 84 -2.93 8.82 -1.34
C HIS A 84 -3.43 8.53 0.08
N VAL A 85 -2.57 8.76 1.07
CA VAL A 85 -2.89 8.48 2.48
C VAL A 85 -2.91 9.78 3.27
N VAL A 86 -4.05 10.06 3.87
CA VAL A 86 -4.24 11.16 4.82
C VAL A 86 -4.34 10.56 6.22
N VAL A 87 -3.55 11.05 7.15
CA VAL A 87 -3.58 10.62 8.55
C VAL A 87 -3.96 11.80 9.40
N VAL A 88 -4.99 11.65 10.20
CA VAL A 88 -5.45 12.63 11.18
C VAL A 88 -5.03 12.22 12.59
N ASN A 89 -5.01 13.16 13.53
CA ASN A 89 -4.58 12.96 14.93
C ASN A 89 -3.16 12.35 15.04
N ALA A 90 -2.22 12.77 14.19
CA ALA A 90 -0.86 12.24 14.16
C ALA A 90 -0.06 12.53 15.45
N ASP A 91 -0.49 13.48 16.29
CA ASP A 91 0.03 13.79 17.60
C ASP A 91 -0.33 12.74 18.67
N LYS A 92 -1.46 12.02 18.50
CA LYS A 92 -2.02 11.07 19.48
C LYS A 92 -1.55 9.62 19.29
N VAL A 93 -0.50 9.42 18.51
CA VAL A 93 0.10 8.09 18.30
C VAL A 93 0.79 7.58 19.57
N LYS A 94 0.79 6.25 19.76
CA LYS A 94 1.39 5.63 20.95
C LYS A 94 2.61 4.78 20.60
N PHE A 95 3.59 4.84 21.49
CA PHE A 95 4.72 3.91 21.49
C PHE A 95 4.49 2.77 22.49
N THR A 96 5.07 1.61 22.23
CA THR A 96 5.03 0.46 23.12
C THR A 96 6.31 0.38 23.96
N GLY A 97 6.18 0.03 25.24
CA GLY A 97 7.30 -0.07 26.18
C GLY A 97 7.96 1.29 26.43
N ARG A 98 9.24 1.30 26.76
CA ARG A 98 10.01 2.52 27.11
C ARG A 98 10.55 3.29 25.88
N LYS A 99 9.93 3.13 24.71
CA LYS A 99 10.43 3.76 23.47
C LYS A 99 10.33 5.29 23.45
N LEU A 100 9.42 5.87 24.22
CA LEU A 100 9.33 7.33 24.36
C LEU A 100 10.64 7.92 24.87
N GLU A 101 11.28 7.28 25.84
CA GLU A 101 12.50 7.75 26.47
C GLU A 101 13.77 7.26 25.74
N GLN A 102 13.77 5.97 25.36
CA GLN A 102 14.97 5.32 24.85
C GLN A 102 15.19 5.53 23.36
N LYS A 103 14.12 5.70 22.56
CA LYS A 103 14.28 5.87 21.11
C LYS A 103 14.75 7.26 20.78
N THR A 104 16.00 7.36 20.28
CA THR A 104 16.63 8.59 19.81
C THR A 104 16.65 8.67 18.30
N TYR A 105 16.38 9.88 17.80
CA TYR A 105 16.50 10.24 16.40
C TYR A 105 17.73 11.14 16.24
N TYR A 106 18.64 10.73 15.35
CA TYR A 106 19.87 11.44 15.06
C TYR A 106 19.79 12.15 13.72
N TRP A 107 20.36 13.33 13.63
CA TRP A 107 20.60 14.03 12.38
C TRP A 107 21.94 14.76 12.46
N HIS A 108 22.54 15.01 11.30
CA HIS A 108 23.82 15.69 11.18
C HIS A 108 23.62 17.07 10.57
N THR A 109 24.30 18.09 11.09
CA THR A 109 24.17 19.49 10.62
C THR A 109 25.11 19.82 9.46
N GLY A 110 25.99 18.92 9.05
CA GLY A 110 26.99 19.13 8.01
C GLY A 110 28.35 19.67 8.52
N HIS A 111 28.45 20.04 9.80
CA HIS A 111 29.70 20.53 10.39
C HIS A 111 30.40 19.45 11.21
N PRO A 112 31.74 19.49 11.37
CA PRO A 112 32.47 18.58 12.26
C PRO A 112 31.85 18.57 13.66
N GLY A 113 31.59 17.38 14.23
CA GLY A 113 30.94 17.22 15.53
C GLY A 113 29.43 17.55 15.55
N GLY A 114 28.81 17.82 14.40
CA GLY A 114 27.45 18.30 14.28
C GLY A 114 26.36 17.22 14.39
N VAL A 115 26.59 16.10 15.06
CA VAL A 115 25.58 15.09 15.36
C VAL A 115 24.66 15.60 16.45
N LYS A 116 23.35 15.71 16.16
CA LYS A 116 22.32 16.08 17.13
C LYS A 116 21.36 14.93 17.34
N ALA A 117 20.81 14.84 18.55
CA ALA A 117 19.90 13.77 18.96
C ALA A 117 18.68 14.35 19.68
N ARG A 118 17.51 13.74 19.43
CA ARG A 118 16.28 13.98 20.21
C ARG A 118 15.59 12.67 20.52
N THR A 119 15.05 12.53 21.72
CA THR A 119 14.22 11.39 22.10
C THR A 119 12.84 11.50 21.44
N ALA A 120 12.15 10.35 21.28
CA ALA A 120 10.81 10.31 20.69
C ALA A 120 9.82 11.16 21.49
N GLY A 121 9.86 11.14 22.83
CA GLY A 121 9.02 11.97 23.68
C GLY A 121 9.21 13.47 23.39
N LYS A 122 10.45 13.95 23.37
CA LYS A 122 10.74 15.37 23.05
C LYS A 122 10.27 15.82 21.66
N ILE A 123 10.07 14.90 20.72
CA ILE A 123 9.54 15.23 19.40
C ILE A 123 8.01 15.28 19.46
N LEU A 124 7.34 14.35 20.17
CA LEU A 124 5.89 14.35 20.36
C LEU A 124 5.41 15.61 21.06
N ASP A 125 6.12 16.02 22.14
CA ASP A 125 5.81 17.22 22.91
C ASP A 125 6.22 18.52 22.19
N GLY A 126 6.88 18.40 21.02
CA GLY A 126 7.40 19.52 20.25
C GLY A 126 6.38 20.10 19.25
N LYS A 127 6.84 21.11 18.50
CA LYS A 127 6.03 21.81 17.49
C LYS A 127 5.52 20.90 16.34
N PHE A 128 6.22 19.81 16.03
CA PHE A 128 5.95 18.96 14.85
C PHE A 128 5.94 17.49 15.25
N PRO A 129 4.90 17.02 15.98
CA PRO A 129 4.79 15.63 16.41
C PRO A 129 4.63 14.65 15.24
N GLU A 130 4.02 15.06 14.12
CA GLU A 130 3.82 14.27 12.91
C GLU A 130 5.11 13.69 12.33
N ARG A 131 6.26 14.34 12.59
CA ARG A 131 7.58 13.89 12.12
C ARG A 131 7.94 12.48 12.57
N ILE A 132 7.40 12.03 13.69
CA ILE A 132 7.64 10.67 14.18
C ILE A 132 7.06 9.65 13.23
N LEU A 133 5.82 9.86 12.82
CA LEU A 133 5.14 8.96 11.89
C LEU A 133 5.75 9.06 10.48
N GLU A 134 6.06 10.28 10.03
CA GLU A 134 6.76 10.52 8.78
C GLU A 134 8.07 9.73 8.70
N LYS A 135 8.93 9.86 9.73
CA LYS A 135 10.21 9.14 9.80
C LYS A 135 10.04 7.63 9.94
N ALA A 136 8.98 7.17 10.58
CA ALA A 136 8.69 5.74 10.67
C ALA A 136 8.32 5.17 9.30
N VAL A 137 7.47 5.85 8.54
CA VAL A 137 7.07 5.46 7.17
C VAL A 137 8.26 5.59 6.21
N GLU A 138 9.00 6.70 6.23
CA GLU A 138 10.19 6.90 5.39
C GLU A 138 11.19 5.75 5.50
N ARG A 139 11.42 5.25 6.74
CA ARG A 139 12.33 4.13 6.98
C ARG A 139 11.80 2.77 6.52
N MET A 140 10.50 2.65 6.27
CA MET A 140 9.86 1.43 5.77
C MET A 140 9.74 1.40 4.24
N LEU A 141 9.98 2.53 3.57
CA LEU A 141 10.04 2.62 2.11
C LEU A 141 11.49 2.38 1.63
N PRO A 142 11.70 1.82 0.42
CA PRO A 142 13.03 1.60 -0.13
C PRO A 142 13.70 2.96 -0.44
N LYS A 143 14.85 3.22 0.17
CA LYS A 143 15.54 4.52 0.07
C LYS A 143 16.30 4.72 -1.24
N GLU A 144 16.65 3.65 -1.91
CA GLU A 144 17.51 3.64 -3.08
C GLU A 144 16.84 4.19 -4.34
N SER A 145 15.51 4.09 -4.41
CA SER A 145 14.74 4.46 -5.59
C SER A 145 14.14 5.87 -5.47
N PRO A 146 14.20 6.69 -6.54
CA PRO A 146 13.46 7.94 -6.64
C PRO A 146 11.94 7.75 -6.48
N LEU A 147 11.43 6.55 -6.79
CA LEU A 147 10.04 6.16 -6.63
C LEU A 147 9.55 6.30 -5.18
N ALA A 148 10.37 5.89 -4.21
CA ALA A 148 10.02 5.99 -2.79
C ALA A 148 9.84 7.44 -2.33
N ARG A 149 10.62 8.38 -2.88
CA ARG A 149 10.46 9.82 -2.59
C ARG A 149 9.12 10.34 -3.12
N ARG A 150 8.70 9.91 -4.32
CA ARG A 150 7.37 10.23 -4.87
C ARG A 150 6.25 9.62 -4.02
N GLN A 151 6.39 8.36 -3.63
CA GLN A 151 5.41 7.68 -2.75
C GLN A 151 5.26 8.40 -1.41
N LEU A 152 6.35 8.89 -0.83
CA LEU A 152 6.30 9.64 0.42
C LEU A 152 5.53 10.96 0.27
N THR A 153 5.54 11.62 -0.88
CA THR A 153 4.76 12.85 -1.11
C THR A 153 3.24 12.61 -1.09
N HIS A 154 2.79 11.36 -1.29
CA HIS A 154 1.38 10.98 -1.20
C HIS A 154 0.90 10.79 0.24
N LEU A 155 1.80 10.83 1.22
CA LEU A 155 1.47 10.85 2.64
C LEU A 155 1.22 12.28 3.10
N LYS A 156 0.04 12.52 3.69
CA LYS A 156 -0.35 13.78 4.31
C LYS A 156 -0.66 13.53 5.77
N LEU A 157 0.01 14.24 6.67
CA LEU A 157 -0.12 14.08 8.12
C LEU A 157 -0.68 15.36 8.73
N TYR A 158 -1.69 15.21 9.59
CA TYR A 158 -2.34 16.31 10.30
C TYR A 158 -2.41 16.01 11.79
N ASN A 159 -2.11 16.99 12.61
CA ASN A 159 -2.14 16.85 14.07
C ASN A 159 -3.56 16.98 14.63
N GLY A 160 -4.48 17.58 13.88
CA GLY A 160 -5.89 17.69 14.23
C GLY A 160 -6.74 16.59 13.60
N ALA A 161 -8.03 16.67 13.88
CA ALA A 161 -9.05 15.82 13.25
C ALA A 161 -9.40 16.30 11.83
N ASP A 162 -9.21 17.59 11.56
CA ASP A 162 -9.61 18.23 10.32
C ASP A 162 -8.52 18.12 9.26
N HIS A 163 -8.93 17.96 8.01
CA HIS A 163 -8.03 17.90 6.86
C HIS A 163 -8.62 18.62 5.63
N PRO A 164 -7.82 19.25 4.76
CA PRO A 164 -8.30 20.02 3.60
C PRO A 164 -8.63 19.14 2.38
N HIS A 165 -8.70 17.82 2.52
CA HIS A 165 -8.85 16.87 1.41
C HIS A 165 -10.27 16.29 1.27
N GLU A 166 -11.30 17.00 1.70
CA GLU A 166 -12.70 16.53 1.60
C GLU A 166 -13.16 16.42 0.15
N ALA A 167 -12.72 17.35 -0.72
CA ALA A 167 -13.07 17.38 -2.13
C ALA A 167 -12.64 16.11 -2.90
N GLN A 168 -11.66 15.36 -2.41
CA GLN A 168 -11.20 14.10 -2.99
C GLN A 168 -12.03 12.88 -2.55
N ASN A 169 -13.05 13.08 -1.71
CA ASN A 169 -13.91 12.01 -1.16
C ASN A 169 -13.09 10.82 -0.63
N PRO A 170 -12.19 11.03 0.34
CA PRO A 170 -11.31 9.98 0.80
C PRO A 170 -12.09 8.90 1.57
N ARG A 171 -11.78 7.63 1.31
CA ARG A 171 -12.36 6.51 2.03
C ARG A 171 -11.78 6.41 3.44
N THR A 172 -12.62 6.44 4.46
CA THR A 172 -12.19 6.21 5.85
C THR A 172 -11.82 4.74 6.08
N VAL A 173 -10.66 4.51 6.70
CA VAL A 173 -10.20 3.18 7.08
C VAL A 173 -9.97 3.15 8.59
N GLU A 174 -10.74 2.33 9.28
CA GLU A 174 -10.60 2.10 10.72
C GLU A 174 -9.43 1.14 10.99
N PHE A 175 -8.27 1.71 11.24
CA PHE A 175 -7.05 0.94 11.49
C PHE A 175 -7.14 0.10 12.79
N SER A 176 -7.82 0.59 13.80
CA SER A 176 -8.05 -0.11 15.07
C SER A 176 -8.85 -1.41 14.91
N ALA A 177 -9.85 -1.40 14.02
CA ALA A 177 -10.72 -2.54 13.76
C ALA A 177 -10.00 -3.70 13.03
N LEU A 178 -8.94 -3.41 12.26
CA LEU A 178 -8.20 -4.44 11.52
C LEU A 178 -7.50 -5.44 12.44
N ASN A 179 -7.06 -5.04 13.63
CA ASN A 179 -6.43 -5.92 14.61
C ASN A 179 -6.45 -5.26 15.99
N ALA A 180 -6.87 -5.99 17.02
CA ALA A 180 -6.92 -5.51 18.42
C ALA A 180 -5.57 -4.99 18.94
N LYS A 181 -4.45 -5.43 18.38
CA LYS A 181 -3.09 -4.98 18.76
C LYS A 181 -2.69 -3.65 18.10
N ASN A 182 -3.50 -3.10 17.20
CA ASN A 182 -3.17 -1.88 16.45
C ASN A 182 -3.35 -0.62 17.29
N ALA A 183 -4.34 -0.61 18.17
CA ALA A 183 -4.57 0.46 19.13
C ALA A 183 -4.25 -0.02 20.56
N ARG A 184 -3.84 0.92 21.40
CA ARG A 184 -3.68 0.71 22.84
C ARG A 184 -4.36 1.86 23.58
N SER A 185 -5.12 1.51 24.57
CA SER A 185 -5.68 2.44 25.57
C SER A 185 -4.57 3.09 26.40
#